data_e2b7e160ed01675243b6c3b4758b6012
#
_entry.id   e2b7e160ed01675243b6c3b4758b6012
#
_cell.length_a   1.000
_cell.length_b   1.000
_cell.length_c   1.000
_cell.angle_alpha   90.00
_cell.angle_beta   90.00
_cell.angle_gamma   90.00
#
_symmetry.space_group_name_H-M   'P 1'
#
loop_
_entity.id
_entity.type
_entity.pdbx_description
1 polymer ?
#
loop_
_entity_poly.entity_id
_entity_poly.type
_entity_poly.pdbx_seq_one_letter_code
_entity_poly.pdbx_strand_id
1 'polypeptide(L)'
;MIRKVAAGFLAGIALLPLSASPAQAASGQPQYRALWVDAFHGGMRSPQQVEKLVADAQRANINTLIVQVRKRGDAYFNRSIEPRAADIQGPIEFDPLEYLLRLAHGAAPRIEVHAWVNVYFAGQTSLVYVQQGDTWGNRANDGATSGFLDPGVPEVGIYTQRVFLDLVRNYDIDGLHLDYIRYPGVTWGYSASAVALYKLQAGVTRTPGPADPKWQAWRRARVTAFVRDLRHELKIEKPSLKLSGALICFGGGPFDASGWTSTSAYNSVFQDWRSWLVKGYFDFGVPMNYDSDWIDQQKAWFDRWIAFEKDSGFANRVVIGVGGFLNYPEDTLAQIRRALSASTVGNRVLGVAIYSYASTSVYGSDDFYGSPDLASGLPRQPYSGGITNQSGLAARAGSFNSLFMTQLSHAASYTDVQLGSIATQPVFPQPAPVPDPR
;
A
#
# COMPACT_ATOMS: atom_id res chain seq x y z
N MET A 1 -68.11 56.28 -42.66
CA MET A 1 -67.93 55.71 -41.37
C MET A 1 -67.42 54.26 -41.55
N ILE A 2 -66.18 54.06 -41.37
CA ILE A 2 -65.51 52.79 -41.70
C ILE A 2 -65.09 52.16 -40.34
N ARG A 3 -65.64 51.04 -40.00
CA ARG A 3 -65.21 50.24 -38.85
C ARG A 3 -64.09 49.28 -39.28
N LYS A 4 -62.91 49.41 -38.66
CA LYS A 4 -61.82 48.45 -38.79
C LYS A 4 -62.06 47.27 -37.89
N VAL A 5 -62.01 46.05 -38.49
CA VAL A 5 -61.95 44.79 -37.76
C VAL A 5 -60.50 44.45 -37.54
N ALA A 6 -60.10 44.26 -36.28
CA ALA A 6 -58.77 43.79 -35.93
C ALA A 6 -58.82 42.24 -35.80
N ALA A 7 -58.00 41.56 -36.60
CA ALA A 7 -57.75 40.14 -36.48
C ALA A 7 -56.62 39.87 -35.46
N GLY A 8 -56.96 39.15 -34.38
CA GLY A 8 -55.98 38.71 -33.37
C GLY A 8 -55.27 37.42 -33.83
N PHE A 9 -53.97 37.48 -33.93
CA PHE A 9 -53.13 36.27 -34.10
C PHE A 9 -52.84 35.63 -32.72
N LEU A 10 -53.33 34.47 -32.50
CA LEU A 10 -52.92 33.60 -31.38
C LEU A 10 -51.65 32.84 -31.79
N ALA A 11 -50.50 33.25 -31.23
CA ALA A 11 -49.25 32.51 -31.38
C ALA A 11 -49.24 31.37 -30.34
N GLY A 12 -49.38 30.14 -30.81
CA GLY A 12 -49.23 28.94 -29.99
C GLY A 12 -47.75 28.72 -29.65
N ILE A 13 -47.39 28.84 -28.36
CA ILE A 13 -46.08 28.48 -27.85
C ILE A 13 -46.03 26.97 -27.72
N ALA A 14 -45.29 26.29 -28.63
CA ALA A 14 -44.99 24.89 -28.48
C ALA A 14 -43.91 24.70 -27.40
N LEU A 15 -44.31 24.17 -26.24
CA LEU A 15 -43.38 23.70 -25.20
C LEU A 15 -42.69 22.44 -25.72
N LEU A 16 -41.42 22.60 -26.13
CA LEU A 16 -40.53 21.47 -26.35
C LEU A 16 -40.18 20.81 -25.00
N PRO A 17 -40.24 19.48 -24.87
CA PRO A 17 -39.81 18.83 -23.64
C PRO A 17 -38.28 19.02 -23.51
N LEU A 18 -37.83 19.70 -22.45
CA LEU A 18 -36.44 19.66 -22.00
C LEU A 18 -36.11 18.22 -21.66
N SER A 19 -35.38 17.57 -22.56
CA SER A 19 -34.69 16.32 -22.24
C SER A 19 -33.66 16.66 -21.16
N ALA A 20 -33.95 16.32 -19.92
CA ALA A 20 -32.97 16.34 -18.85
C ALA A 20 -31.86 15.35 -19.23
N SER A 21 -30.70 15.86 -19.68
CA SER A 21 -29.48 15.05 -19.74
C SER A 21 -29.29 14.43 -18.36
N PRO A 22 -28.94 13.14 -18.27
CA PRO A 22 -28.61 12.54 -16.99
C PRO A 22 -27.47 13.37 -16.40
N ALA A 23 -27.74 13.97 -15.25
CA ALA A 23 -26.73 14.71 -14.50
C ALA A 23 -25.53 13.78 -14.30
N GLN A 24 -24.43 14.06 -14.99
CA GLN A 24 -23.18 13.36 -14.81
C GLN A 24 -22.79 13.59 -13.36
N ALA A 25 -22.87 12.52 -12.53
CA ALA A 25 -22.53 12.60 -11.13
C ALA A 25 -21.16 13.25 -11.02
N ALA A 26 -21.07 14.39 -10.32
CA ALA A 26 -19.81 15.09 -10.17
C ALA A 26 -18.78 14.13 -9.57
N SER A 27 -17.74 13.78 -10.33
CA SER A 27 -16.65 12.96 -9.83
C SER A 27 -16.03 13.67 -8.61
N GLY A 28 -15.74 12.91 -7.54
CA GLY A 28 -15.05 13.44 -6.36
C GLY A 28 -13.73 14.11 -6.73
N GLN A 29 -13.18 14.90 -5.81
CA GLN A 29 -11.84 15.47 -5.99
C GLN A 29 -10.81 14.36 -6.21
N PRO A 30 -9.74 14.60 -7.02
CA PRO A 30 -8.68 13.63 -7.25
C PRO A 30 -8.11 13.11 -5.93
N GLN A 31 -8.10 11.78 -5.75
CA GLN A 31 -7.73 11.16 -4.50
C GLN A 31 -7.37 9.69 -4.72
N TYR A 32 -6.21 9.25 -4.22
CA TYR A 32 -5.91 7.83 -4.15
C TYR A 32 -6.83 7.14 -3.13
N ARG A 33 -7.50 6.12 -3.58
CA ARG A 33 -8.28 5.18 -2.78
C ARG A 33 -7.71 3.81 -3.07
N ALA A 34 -6.57 3.54 -2.45
CA ALA A 34 -5.80 2.36 -2.74
C ALA A 34 -6.13 1.22 -1.78
N LEU A 35 -5.99 -0.01 -2.27
CA LEU A 35 -6.18 -1.23 -1.51
C LEU A 35 -4.96 -2.12 -1.73
N TRP A 36 -4.27 -2.51 -0.66
CA TRP A 36 -3.24 -3.53 -0.73
C TRP A 36 -3.84 -4.93 -0.82
N VAL A 37 -3.29 -5.72 -1.72
CA VAL A 37 -3.66 -7.13 -1.93
C VAL A 37 -2.40 -7.95 -1.80
N ASP A 38 -2.22 -8.60 -0.65
CA ASP A 38 -1.05 -9.43 -0.41
C ASP A 38 -1.19 -10.82 -1.04
N ALA A 39 -0.06 -11.45 -1.32
CA ALA A 39 -0.02 -12.78 -1.92
C ALA A 39 0.01 -13.92 -0.89
N PHE A 40 -0.15 -13.63 0.41
CA PHE A 40 -0.29 -14.64 1.45
C PHE A 40 -1.73 -15.12 1.59
N HIS A 41 -2.69 -14.33 1.13
CA HIS A 41 -4.12 -14.57 1.20
C HIS A 41 -4.77 -14.64 -0.18
N GLY A 42 -6.08 -14.83 -0.24
CA GLY A 42 -6.86 -14.77 -1.47
C GLY A 42 -6.93 -13.36 -2.05
N GLY A 43 -6.96 -13.26 -3.36
CA GLY A 43 -7.06 -12.00 -4.10
C GLY A 43 -6.64 -12.12 -5.55
N MET A 44 -5.52 -12.82 -5.84
CA MET A 44 -5.07 -12.96 -7.22
C MET A 44 -4.50 -14.33 -7.58
N ARG A 45 -4.66 -15.34 -6.73
CA ARG A 45 -4.11 -16.68 -6.99
C ARG A 45 -4.95 -17.53 -7.95
N SER A 46 -6.22 -17.16 -8.19
CA SER A 46 -7.09 -17.82 -9.18
C SER A 46 -7.91 -16.80 -9.99
N PRO A 47 -8.45 -17.21 -11.17
CA PRO A 47 -9.32 -16.32 -11.95
C PRO A 47 -10.49 -15.77 -11.15
N GLN A 48 -11.17 -16.61 -10.38
CA GLN A 48 -12.34 -16.22 -9.56
C GLN A 48 -11.96 -15.22 -8.46
N GLN A 49 -10.77 -15.36 -7.88
CA GLN A 49 -10.27 -14.38 -6.89
C GLN A 49 -10.03 -13.01 -7.54
N VAL A 50 -9.44 -12.98 -8.74
CA VAL A 50 -9.21 -11.74 -9.48
C VAL A 50 -10.52 -11.06 -9.88
N GLU A 51 -11.50 -11.82 -10.37
CA GLU A 51 -12.82 -11.30 -10.71
C GLU A 51 -13.52 -10.69 -9.49
N LYS A 52 -13.49 -11.41 -8.35
CA LYS A 52 -14.06 -10.92 -7.10
C LYS A 52 -13.35 -9.65 -6.62
N LEU A 53 -12.02 -9.61 -6.67
CA LEU A 53 -11.22 -8.45 -6.26
C LEU A 53 -11.61 -7.19 -7.04
N VAL A 54 -11.70 -7.29 -8.36
CA VAL A 54 -12.07 -6.14 -9.20
C VAL A 54 -13.52 -5.70 -8.94
N ALA A 55 -14.46 -6.64 -8.81
CA ALA A 55 -15.83 -6.33 -8.48
C ALA A 55 -15.98 -5.65 -7.10
N ASP A 56 -15.26 -6.12 -6.09
CA ASP A 56 -15.24 -5.53 -4.76
C ASP A 56 -14.62 -4.12 -4.78
N ALA A 57 -13.53 -3.92 -5.51
CA ALA A 57 -12.90 -2.62 -5.67
C ALA A 57 -13.84 -1.59 -6.32
N GLN A 58 -14.55 -1.98 -7.39
CA GLN A 58 -15.56 -1.13 -8.03
C GLN A 58 -16.68 -0.77 -7.06
N ARG A 59 -17.23 -1.76 -6.35
CA ARG A 59 -18.30 -1.54 -5.38
C ARG A 59 -17.89 -0.58 -4.26
N ALA A 60 -16.62 -0.64 -3.84
CA ALA A 60 -16.05 0.19 -2.77
C ALA A 60 -15.55 1.57 -3.23
N ASN A 61 -15.69 1.92 -4.50
CA ASN A 61 -15.09 3.12 -5.11
C ASN A 61 -13.56 3.19 -4.89
N ILE A 62 -12.89 2.05 -4.84
CA ILE A 62 -11.43 1.92 -4.91
C ILE A 62 -10.98 2.17 -6.34
N ASN A 63 -9.96 2.99 -6.52
CA ASN A 63 -9.43 3.35 -7.84
C ASN A 63 -7.99 2.88 -8.09
N THR A 64 -7.36 2.26 -7.10
CA THR A 64 -5.98 1.78 -7.19
C THR A 64 -5.82 0.48 -6.41
N LEU A 65 -5.29 -0.55 -7.06
CA LEU A 65 -4.92 -1.81 -6.43
C LEU A 65 -3.40 -1.91 -6.35
N ILE A 66 -2.87 -2.11 -5.14
CA ILE A 66 -1.44 -2.36 -4.89
C ILE A 66 -1.30 -3.86 -4.63
N VAL A 67 -0.94 -4.63 -5.65
CA VAL A 67 -0.98 -6.11 -5.63
C VAL A 67 0.40 -6.71 -5.53
N GLN A 68 0.60 -7.60 -4.56
CA GLN A 68 1.88 -8.26 -4.36
C GLN A 68 2.12 -9.32 -5.44
N VAL A 69 2.98 -8.96 -6.40
CA VAL A 69 3.35 -9.81 -7.53
C VAL A 69 4.70 -10.50 -7.36
N ARG A 70 5.50 -10.08 -6.36
CA ARG A 70 6.75 -10.71 -5.96
C ARG A 70 6.82 -10.78 -4.43
N LYS A 71 6.68 -11.97 -3.88
CA LYS A 71 6.58 -12.21 -2.43
C LYS A 71 7.92 -12.68 -1.83
N ARG A 72 8.57 -13.67 -2.47
CA ARG A 72 9.78 -14.34 -1.95
C ARG A 72 10.76 -14.74 -3.06
N GLY A 73 11.11 -13.83 -3.98
CA GLY A 73 11.91 -14.20 -5.15
C GLY A 73 11.15 -15.16 -6.06
N ASP A 74 9.85 -14.96 -6.17
CA ASP A 74 8.87 -15.69 -6.95
C ASP A 74 7.97 -14.69 -7.71
N ALA A 75 7.26 -15.14 -8.75
CA ALA A 75 6.44 -14.29 -9.59
C ALA A 75 4.98 -14.76 -9.65
N TYR A 76 4.03 -13.85 -9.40
CA TYR A 76 2.60 -14.04 -9.65
C TYR A 76 2.23 -13.55 -11.05
N PHE A 77 3.12 -13.84 -12.03
CA PHE A 77 2.98 -13.55 -13.45
C PHE A 77 3.86 -14.52 -14.25
N ASN A 78 3.50 -14.77 -15.53
CA ASN A 78 4.15 -15.83 -16.28
C ASN A 78 5.43 -15.40 -17.00
N ARG A 79 5.49 -14.12 -17.47
CA ARG A 79 6.67 -13.58 -18.16
C ARG A 79 7.63 -13.01 -17.12
N SER A 80 8.44 -13.86 -16.48
CA SER A 80 9.34 -13.50 -15.40
C SER A 80 10.67 -14.26 -15.49
N ILE A 81 11.74 -13.59 -15.10
CA ILE A 81 13.04 -14.23 -14.89
C ILE A 81 13.14 -14.96 -13.54
N GLU A 82 12.23 -14.72 -12.61
CA GLU A 82 12.11 -15.49 -11.37
C GLU A 82 11.05 -16.61 -11.53
N PRO A 83 11.12 -17.68 -10.72
CA PRO A 83 10.16 -18.77 -10.81
C PRO A 83 8.73 -18.31 -10.58
N ARG A 84 7.77 -18.90 -11.32
CA ARG A 84 6.34 -18.74 -11.04
C ARG A 84 6.03 -19.22 -9.63
N ALA A 85 5.20 -18.47 -8.90
CA ALA A 85 4.79 -18.81 -7.55
C ALA A 85 4.00 -20.13 -7.51
N ALA A 86 4.38 -21.02 -6.60
CA ALA A 86 3.84 -22.38 -6.54
C ALA A 86 2.39 -22.45 -6.01
N ASP A 87 1.91 -21.38 -5.36
CA ASP A 87 0.55 -21.30 -4.80
C ASP A 87 -0.46 -20.61 -5.71
N ILE A 88 -0.09 -20.34 -6.96
CA ILE A 88 -1.04 -19.93 -8.00
C ILE A 88 -1.94 -21.09 -8.34
N GLN A 89 -3.26 -20.87 -8.29
CA GLN A 89 -4.31 -21.84 -8.52
C GLN A 89 -4.87 -21.69 -9.94
N GLY A 90 -5.02 -22.79 -10.64
CA GLY A 90 -5.52 -22.79 -12.01
C GLY A 90 -4.52 -23.35 -13.02
N PRO A 91 -4.85 -23.32 -14.32
CA PRO A 91 -3.98 -23.83 -15.37
C PRO A 91 -2.68 -23.03 -15.50
N ILE A 92 -1.67 -23.65 -16.11
CA ILE A 92 -0.35 -23.01 -16.27
C ILE A 92 -0.39 -21.74 -17.13
N GLU A 93 -1.39 -21.67 -18.03
CA GLU A 93 -1.63 -20.54 -18.93
C GLU A 93 -2.23 -19.34 -18.20
N PHE A 94 -2.81 -19.54 -17.01
CA PHE A 94 -3.36 -18.46 -16.21
C PHE A 94 -2.21 -17.57 -15.72
N ASP A 95 -2.17 -16.33 -16.20
CA ASP A 95 -1.28 -15.28 -15.74
C ASP A 95 -2.06 -14.34 -14.81
N PRO A 96 -1.84 -14.41 -13.49
CA PRO A 96 -2.61 -13.61 -12.53
C PRO A 96 -2.53 -12.11 -12.78
N LEU A 97 -1.34 -11.59 -13.08
CA LEU A 97 -1.15 -10.15 -13.29
C LEU A 97 -1.76 -9.68 -14.61
N GLU A 98 -1.57 -10.40 -15.70
CA GLU A 98 -2.17 -10.05 -16.99
C GLU A 98 -3.70 -10.09 -16.93
N TYR A 99 -4.24 -11.09 -16.25
CA TYR A 99 -5.68 -11.21 -16.06
C TYR A 99 -6.25 -10.05 -15.23
N LEU A 100 -5.56 -9.69 -14.13
CA LEU A 100 -5.93 -8.55 -13.30
C LEU A 100 -5.89 -7.24 -14.10
N LEU A 101 -4.80 -6.98 -14.83
CA LEU A 101 -4.63 -5.77 -15.63
C LEU A 101 -5.79 -5.61 -16.64
N ARG A 102 -6.14 -6.71 -17.33
CA ARG A 102 -7.25 -6.69 -18.29
C ARG A 102 -8.57 -6.30 -17.63
N LEU A 103 -8.90 -6.86 -16.47
CA LEU A 103 -10.15 -6.58 -15.78
C LEU A 103 -10.17 -5.20 -15.12
N ALA A 104 -9.09 -4.81 -14.45
CA ALA A 104 -8.99 -3.54 -13.75
C ALA A 104 -8.96 -2.34 -14.73
N HIS A 105 -8.22 -2.45 -15.82
CA HIS A 105 -8.18 -1.43 -16.86
C HIS A 105 -9.47 -1.35 -17.67
N GLY A 106 -10.17 -2.47 -17.85
CA GLY A 106 -11.49 -2.53 -18.48
C GLY A 106 -12.64 -2.09 -17.57
N ALA A 107 -12.40 -1.85 -16.30
CA ALA A 107 -13.42 -1.40 -15.37
C ALA A 107 -13.86 0.05 -15.66
N ALA A 108 -15.08 0.38 -15.27
CA ALA A 108 -15.63 1.73 -15.38
C ALA A 108 -16.15 2.21 -13.99
N PRO A 109 -15.46 3.13 -13.32
CA PRO A 109 -14.20 3.77 -13.71
C PRO A 109 -13.01 2.80 -13.78
N ARG A 110 -12.00 3.13 -14.58
CA ARG A 110 -10.74 2.39 -14.66
C ARG A 110 -10.04 2.35 -13.30
N ILE A 111 -9.46 1.20 -12.98
CA ILE A 111 -8.71 0.99 -11.74
C ILE A 111 -7.23 0.85 -12.09
N GLU A 112 -6.36 1.64 -11.44
CA GLU A 112 -4.92 1.50 -11.58
C GLU A 112 -4.41 0.25 -10.86
N VAL A 113 -3.39 -0.38 -11.44
CA VAL A 113 -2.71 -1.55 -10.86
C VAL A 113 -1.24 -1.21 -10.62
N HIS A 114 -0.85 -1.19 -9.36
CA HIS A 114 0.53 -1.04 -8.94
C HIS A 114 1.10 -2.39 -8.52
N ALA A 115 2.13 -2.84 -9.21
CA ALA A 115 2.82 -4.08 -8.90
C ALA A 115 3.65 -3.93 -7.61
N TRP A 116 3.23 -4.57 -6.54
CA TRP A 116 3.96 -4.58 -5.27
C TRP A 116 5.01 -5.69 -5.29
N VAL A 117 6.26 -5.29 -5.07
CA VAL A 117 7.42 -6.16 -5.10
C VAL A 117 8.26 -6.02 -3.84
N ASN A 118 8.59 -7.15 -3.21
CA ASN A 118 9.55 -7.18 -2.12
C ASN A 118 10.96 -7.01 -2.69
N VAL A 119 11.70 -5.97 -2.28
CA VAL A 119 13.01 -5.63 -2.83
C VAL A 119 14.09 -6.59 -2.33
N TYR A 120 14.36 -6.58 -1.02
CA TYR A 120 15.45 -7.36 -0.44
C TYR A 120 15.00 -8.66 0.23
N PHE A 121 13.74 -8.80 0.59
CA PHE A 121 13.25 -10.06 1.16
C PHE A 121 12.97 -11.07 0.05
N ALA A 122 13.79 -12.10 -0.03
CA ALA A 122 13.66 -13.19 -1.00
C ALA A 122 13.19 -14.50 -0.38
N GLY A 123 13.31 -14.65 0.95
CA GLY A 123 13.06 -15.92 1.64
C GLY A 123 14.19 -16.93 1.42
N GLN A 124 14.53 -17.71 2.45
CA GLN A 124 15.67 -18.64 2.41
C GLN A 124 15.49 -19.82 1.45
N THR A 125 14.25 -20.12 1.06
CA THR A 125 13.91 -21.22 0.16
C THR A 125 13.75 -20.80 -1.31
N SER A 126 13.85 -19.51 -1.62
CA SER A 126 13.78 -19.04 -3.00
C SER A 126 14.98 -19.49 -3.82
N LEU A 127 14.79 -19.62 -5.13
CA LEU A 127 15.86 -20.04 -6.03
C LEU A 127 17.08 -19.12 -5.92
N VAL A 128 16.88 -17.81 -5.91
CA VAL A 128 17.98 -16.84 -5.79
C VAL A 128 18.71 -16.97 -4.46
N TYR A 129 18.01 -17.21 -3.35
CA TYR A 129 18.67 -17.38 -2.06
C TYR A 129 19.41 -18.72 -1.95
N VAL A 130 18.82 -19.80 -2.48
CA VAL A 130 19.50 -21.12 -2.52
C VAL A 130 20.78 -21.06 -3.35
N GLN A 131 20.77 -20.33 -4.46
CA GLN A 131 21.93 -20.23 -5.35
C GLN A 131 22.98 -19.22 -4.88
N GLN A 132 22.58 -18.12 -4.25
CA GLN A 132 23.44 -16.97 -3.96
C GLN A 132 23.46 -16.58 -2.47
N GLY A 133 22.71 -17.25 -1.60
CA GLY A 133 22.55 -16.84 -0.20
C GLY A 133 23.84 -16.80 0.61
N ASP A 134 24.86 -17.57 0.23
CA ASP A 134 26.17 -17.53 0.89
C ASP A 134 26.93 -16.22 0.62
N THR A 135 26.76 -15.65 -0.58
CA THR A 135 27.46 -14.43 -1.01
C THR A 135 26.59 -13.17 -0.93
N TRP A 136 25.28 -13.30 -1.23
CA TRP A 136 24.33 -12.19 -1.30
C TRP A 136 23.42 -12.09 -0.07
N GLY A 137 23.32 -13.16 0.74
CA GLY A 137 22.45 -13.20 1.90
C GLY A 137 22.89 -12.21 2.97
N ASN A 138 21.91 -11.46 3.48
CA ASN A 138 22.13 -10.55 4.58
C ASN A 138 22.44 -11.32 5.86
N ARG A 139 23.47 -10.93 6.58
CA ARG A 139 23.91 -11.53 7.83
C ARG A 139 23.78 -10.51 8.97
N ALA A 140 23.41 -10.99 10.14
CA ALA A 140 23.55 -10.22 11.36
C ALA A 140 25.01 -10.24 11.84
N ASN A 141 25.36 -9.37 12.76
CA ASN A 141 26.72 -9.28 13.33
C ASN A 141 27.13 -10.51 14.16
N ASP A 142 26.18 -11.36 14.54
CA ASP A 142 26.38 -12.68 15.19
C ASP A 142 26.36 -13.85 14.19
N GLY A 143 26.20 -13.57 12.89
CA GLY A 143 26.16 -14.56 11.81
C GLY A 143 24.77 -15.09 11.46
N ALA A 144 23.72 -14.70 12.15
CA ALA A 144 22.35 -15.14 11.86
C ALA A 144 21.91 -14.74 10.42
N THR A 145 20.97 -15.52 9.85
CA THR A 145 20.41 -15.33 8.50
C THR A 145 18.93 -14.99 8.57
N SER A 146 18.41 -14.19 7.63
CA SER A 146 17.03 -13.68 7.67
C SER A 146 16.21 -13.92 6.39
N GLY A 147 16.79 -14.53 5.37
CA GLY A 147 16.18 -14.61 4.03
C GLY A 147 16.15 -13.28 3.27
N PHE A 148 16.75 -12.23 3.81
CA PHE A 148 17.02 -11.00 3.07
C PHE A 148 18.28 -11.12 2.23
N LEU A 149 18.31 -10.51 1.07
CA LEU A 149 19.52 -10.18 0.33
C LEU A 149 20.13 -8.90 0.92
N ASP A 150 21.47 -8.79 0.89
CA ASP A 150 22.15 -7.65 1.53
C ASP A 150 22.22 -6.44 0.59
N PRO A 151 21.60 -5.29 0.95
CA PRO A 151 21.67 -4.05 0.16
C PRO A 151 23.12 -3.53 -0.02
N GLY A 152 24.04 -3.97 0.83
CA GLY A 152 25.46 -3.62 0.75
C GLY A 152 26.22 -4.35 -0.35
N VAL A 153 25.65 -5.39 -0.95
CA VAL A 153 26.22 -6.18 -2.05
C VAL A 153 25.76 -5.60 -3.38
N PRO A 154 26.65 -5.03 -4.22
CA PRO A 154 26.26 -4.37 -5.48
C PRO A 154 25.48 -5.27 -6.44
N GLU A 155 25.84 -6.54 -6.53
CA GLU A 155 25.22 -7.55 -7.39
C GLU A 155 23.77 -7.78 -7.04
N VAL A 156 23.39 -7.65 -5.76
CA VAL A 156 21.99 -7.72 -5.29
C VAL A 156 21.17 -6.58 -5.90
N GLY A 157 21.73 -5.36 -5.91
CA GLY A 157 21.08 -4.21 -6.54
C GLY A 157 20.85 -4.43 -8.03
N ILE A 158 21.88 -4.87 -8.75
CA ILE A 158 21.84 -5.14 -10.19
C ILE A 158 20.80 -6.22 -10.51
N TYR A 159 20.84 -7.34 -9.79
CA TYR A 159 19.88 -8.43 -9.97
C TYR A 159 18.42 -7.95 -9.73
N THR A 160 18.18 -7.27 -8.64
CA THR A 160 16.85 -6.82 -8.26
C THR A 160 16.28 -5.79 -9.26
N GLN A 161 17.11 -4.86 -9.74
CA GLN A 161 16.73 -3.92 -10.81
C GLN A 161 16.37 -4.66 -12.09
N ARG A 162 17.17 -5.67 -12.48
CA ARG A 162 16.89 -6.48 -13.66
C ARG A 162 15.53 -7.19 -13.57
N VAL A 163 15.20 -7.77 -12.40
CA VAL A 163 13.88 -8.40 -12.16
C VAL A 163 12.75 -7.38 -12.35
N PHE A 164 12.91 -6.17 -11.81
CA PHE A 164 11.85 -5.15 -11.87
C PHE A 164 11.69 -4.53 -13.26
N LEU A 165 12.78 -4.31 -13.97
CA LEU A 165 12.73 -3.83 -15.35
C LEU A 165 12.13 -4.89 -16.30
N ASP A 166 12.38 -6.17 -16.06
CA ASP A 166 11.75 -7.27 -16.80
C ASP A 166 10.22 -7.25 -16.62
N LEU A 167 9.74 -7.10 -15.37
CA LEU A 167 8.32 -6.93 -15.08
C LEU A 167 7.71 -5.72 -15.82
N VAL A 168 8.37 -4.56 -15.75
CA VAL A 168 7.88 -3.31 -16.35
C VAL A 168 7.81 -3.39 -17.89
N ARG A 169 8.75 -4.10 -18.51
CA ARG A 169 8.77 -4.34 -19.97
C ARG A 169 7.66 -5.26 -20.43
N ASN A 170 7.33 -6.24 -19.62
CA ASN A 170 6.42 -7.30 -20.02
C ASN A 170 4.94 -7.01 -19.68
N TYR A 171 4.65 -6.05 -18.77
CA TYR A 171 3.29 -5.80 -18.30
C TYR A 171 2.95 -4.31 -18.28
N ASP A 172 1.70 -4.00 -18.65
CA ASP A 172 1.20 -2.62 -18.65
C ASP A 172 0.69 -2.18 -17.27
N ILE A 173 1.58 -2.29 -16.26
CA ILE A 173 1.30 -1.79 -14.92
C ILE A 173 1.34 -0.25 -14.89
N ASP A 174 0.52 0.36 -14.03
CA ASP A 174 0.46 1.81 -13.81
C ASP A 174 1.55 2.29 -12.84
N GLY A 175 1.98 1.42 -11.94
CA GLY A 175 3.02 1.72 -10.97
C GLY A 175 3.81 0.50 -10.53
N LEU A 176 5.02 0.77 -10.02
CA LEU A 176 5.84 -0.18 -9.28
C LEU A 176 5.88 0.26 -7.82
N HIS A 177 5.46 -0.61 -6.91
CA HIS A 177 5.39 -0.35 -5.47
C HIS A 177 6.43 -1.19 -4.74
N LEU A 178 7.43 -0.54 -4.16
CA LEU A 178 8.55 -1.19 -3.48
C LEU A 178 8.23 -1.46 -2.02
N ASP A 179 8.46 -2.68 -1.56
CA ASP A 179 8.42 -3.03 -0.14
C ASP A 179 9.70 -3.74 0.27
N TYR A 180 9.95 -3.86 1.56
CA TYR A 180 11.20 -4.42 2.09
C TYR A 180 12.46 -3.75 1.53
N ILE A 181 12.39 -2.46 1.16
CA ILE A 181 13.52 -1.61 0.74
C ILE A 181 14.28 -1.10 1.97
N ARG A 182 14.80 -2.03 2.75
CA ARG A 182 15.38 -1.77 4.06
C ARG A 182 16.22 -2.94 4.55
N TYR A 183 17.02 -2.71 5.57
CA TYR A 183 17.60 -3.77 6.35
C TYR A 183 16.58 -4.36 7.35
N PRO A 184 16.76 -5.60 7.82
CA PRO A 184 15.90 -6.17 8.86
C PRO A 184 15.98 -5.42 10.20
N GLY A 185 17.15 -4.86 10.52
CA GLY A 185 17.38 -4.12 11.76
C GLY A 185 18.83 -3.63 11.87
N VAL A 186 19.13 -2.98 13.00
CA VAL A 186 20.42 -2.31 13.25
C VAL A 186 21.61 -3.28 13.25
N THR A 187 21.41 -4.53 13.64
CA THR A 187 22.44 -5.57 13.71
C THR A 187 22.75 -6.25 12.38
N TRP A 188 22.06 -5.91 11.29
CA TRP A 188 22.14 -6.53 9.99
C TRP A 188 23.03 -5.75 9.00
N GLY A 189 23.46 -6.42 7.92
CA GLY A 189 24.34 -5.87 6.89
C GLY A 189 25.77 -6.41 6.94
N TYR A 190 25.99 -7.52 7.63
CA TYR A 190 27.33 -8.07 7.87
C TYR A 190 27.70 -9.24 6.94
N SER A 191 27.17 -9.27 5.71
CA SER A 191 27.72 -10.15 4.70
C SER A 191 29.20 -9.82 4.45
N ALA A 192 30.02 -10.83 4.16
CA ALA A 192 31.46 -10.64 3.95
C ALA A 192 31.74 -9.59 2.87
N SER A 193 30.99 -9.63 1.76
CA SER A 193 31.13 -8.71 0.63
C SER A 193 30.79 -7.26 1.02
N ALA A 194 29.67 -7.04 1.76
CA ALA A 194 29.27 -5.71 2.20
C ALA A 194 30.31 -5.10 3.17
N VAL A 195 30.79 -5.90 4.14
CA VAL A 195 31.82 -5.44 5.09
C VAL A 195 33.13 -5.12 4.39
N ALA A 196 33.56 -5.97 3.42
CA ALA A 196 34.77 -5.72 2.64
C ALA A 196 34.67 -4.43 1.83
N LEU A 197 33.55 -4.22 1.14
CA LEU A 197 33.29 -3.01 0.36
C LEU A 197 33.28 -1.76 1.25
N TYR A 198 32.62 -1.81 2.41
CA TYR A 198 32.65 -0.71 3.36
C TYR A 198 34.07 -0.38 3.82
N LYS A 199 34.86 -1.38 4.23
CA LYS A 199 36.25 -1.19 4.67
C LYS A 199 37.09 -0.50 3.59
N LEU A 200 36.94 -0.95 2.35
CA LEU A 200 37.64 -0.35 1.21
C LEU A 200 37.26 1.12 1.01
N GLN A 201 35.94 1.42 1.01
CA GLN A 201 35.43 2.76 0.74
C GLN A 201 35.67 3.74 1.90
N ALA A 202 35.63 3.25 3.13
CA ALA A 202 35.86 4.06 4.34
C ALA A 202 37.35 4.18 4.74
N GLY A 203 38.25 3.44 4.09
CA GLY A 203 39.66 3.40 4.42
C GLY A 203 39.94 2.81 5.81
N VAL A 204 39.16 1.82 6.25
CA VAL A 204 39.27 1.21 7.59
C VAL A 204 39.52 -0.29 7.48
N THR A 205 40.27 -0.84 8.45
CA THR A 205 40.59 -2.28 8.49
C THR A 205 39.70 -3.06 9.44
N ARG A 206 39.20 -2.40 10.51
CA ARG A 206 38.35 -3.02 11.52
C ARG A 206 36.91 -3.20 11.01
N THR A 207 36.27 -4.31 11.37
CA THR A 207 34.83 -4.50 11.16
C THR A 207 34.06 -3.51 12.06
N PRO A 208 33.11 -2.74 11.51
CA PRO A 208 32.34 -1.76 12.29
C PRO A 208 31.38 -2.46 13.26
N GLY A 209 31.09 -1.84 14.40
CA GLY A 209 30.00 -2.27 15.26
C GLY A 209 28.63 -1.78 14.74
N PRO A 210 27.52 -2.38 15.19
CA PRO A 210 26.17 -1.99 14.75
C PRO A 210 25.83 -0.51 15.02
N ALA A 211 26.37 0.06 16.10
CA ALA A 211 26.17 1.46 16.49
C ALA A 211 27.15 2.45 15.85
N ASP A 212 28.12 1.98 15.02
CA ASP A 212 29.06 2.87 14.34
C ASP A 212 28.32 3.84 13.39
N PRO A 213 28.39 5.16 13.60
CA PRO A 213 27.64 6.12 12.81
C PRO A 213 27.99 6.12 11.32
N LYS A 214 29.27 5.86 10.98
CA LYS A 214 29.71 5.79 9.56
C LYS A 214 29.15 4.55 8.88
N TRP A 215 29.14 3.42 9.59
CA TRP A 215 28.53 2.20 9.11
C TRP A 215 27.02 2.33 8.90
N GLN A 216 26.31 2.95 9.86
CA GLN A 216 24.90 3.24 9.73
C GLN A 216 24.62 4.15 8.53
N ALA A 217 25.38 5.22 8.36
CA ALA A 217 25.28 6.14 7.23
C ALA A 217 25.53 5.43 5.89
N TRP A 218 26.55 4.56 5.84
CA TRP A 218 26.86 3.78 4.65
C TRP A 218 25.72 2.84 4.26
N ARG A 219 25.12 2.11 5.20
CA ARG A 219 23.97 1.24 4.94
C ARG A 219 22.77 2.01 4.41
N ARG A 220 22.43 3.17 5.02
CA ARG A 220 21.35 4.06 4.47
C ARG A 220 21.66 4.53 3.05
N ALA A 221 22.92 4.86 2.79
CA ALA A 221 23.34 5.27 1.45
C ALA A 221 23.18 4.14 0.42
N ARG A 222 23.40 2.87 0.78
CA ARG A 222 23.16 1.73 -0.13
C ARG A 222 21.70 1.60 -0.52
N VAL A 223 20.80 1.64 0.46
CA VAL A 223 19.36 1.58 0.19
C VAL A 223 18.90 2.78 -0.65
N THR A 224 19.36 3.99 -0.29
CA THR A 224 19.02 5.21 -1.05
C THR A 224 19.56 5.19 -2.48
N ALA A 225 20.77 4.66 -2.69
CA ALA A 225 21.35 4.52 -4.03
C ALA A 225 20.49 3.60 -4.90
N PHE A 226 20.05 2.46 -4.37
CA PHE A 226 19.17 1.55 -5.11
C PHE A 226 17.88 2.24 -5.58
N VAL A 227 17.19 2.98 -4.67
CA VAL A 227 15.95 3.68 -5.01
C VAL A 227 16.18 4.76 -6.07
N ARG A 228 17.26 5.55 -5.93
CA ARG A 228 17.64 6.58 -6.91
C ARG A 228 17.92 5.98 -8.29
N ASP A 229 18.74 4.93 -8.32
CA ASP A 229 19.21 4.32 -9.57
C ASP A 229 18.05 3.60 -10.27
N LEU A 230 17.21 2.87 -9.52
CA LEU A 230 15.98 2.29 -10.08
C LEU A 230 15.04 3.36 -10.64
N ARG A 231 14.85 4.49 -9.94
CA ARG A 231 14.05 5.61 -10.45
C ARG A 231 14.57 6.11 -11.80
N HIS A 232 15.89 6.23 -11.93
CA HIS A 232 16.52 6.67 -13.18
C HIS A 232 16.22 5.70 -14.32
N GLU A 233 16.46 4.41 -14.12
CA GLU A 233 16.20 3.37 -15.13
C GLU A 233 14.70 3.31 -15.53
N LEU A 234 13.81 3.38 -14.56
CA LEU A 234 12.36 3.35 -14.83
C LEU A 234 11.90 4.56 -15.65
N LYS A 235 12.48 5.73 -15.45
CA LYS A 235 12.13 6.92 -16.25
C LYS A 235 12.65 6.84 -17.69
N ILE A 236 13.69 6.07 -17.94
CA ILE A 236 14.15 5.75 -19.30
C ILE A 236 13.23 4.71 -19.93
N GLU A 237 12.89 3.65 -19.20
CA GLU A 237 12.14 2.50 -19.70
C GLU A 237 10.65 2.83 -19.95
N LYS A 238 9.98 3.43 -18.97
CA LYS A 238 8.55 3.79 -19.02
C LYS A 238 8.32 5.12 -18.28
N PRO A 239 8.46 6.29 -18.93
CA PRO A 239 8.38 7.61 -18.28
C PRO A 239 7.09 7.87 -17.50
N SER A 240 5.97 7.27 -17.93
CA SER A 240 4.66 7.40 -17.29
C SER A 240 4.49 6.54 -16.03
N LEU A 241 5.36 5.53 -15.84
CA LEU A 241 5.24 4.62 -14.70
C LEU A 241 5.44 5.37 -13.38
N LYS A 242 4.53 5.16 -12.44
CA LYS A 242 4.63 5.69 -11.09
C LYS A 242 5.51 4.77 -10.23
N LEU A 243 6.47 5.35 -9.50
CA LEU A 243 7.28 4.63 -8.53
C LEU A 243 6.86 5.04 -7.13
N SER A 244 6.45 4.08 -6.31
CA SER A 244 6.04 4.28 -4.93
C SER A 244 6.68 3.24 -4.00
N GLY A 245 6.47 3.39 -2.69
CA GLY A 245 6.99 2.39 -1.74
C GLY A 245 6.26 2.39 -0.42
N ALA A 246 6.27 1.20 0.23
CA ALA A 246 5.85 0.99 1.60
C ALA A 246 6.92 1.53 2.57
N LEU A 247 6.51 2.45 3.43
CA LEU A 247 7.43 3.24 4.26
C LEU A 247 7.21 2.92 5.74
N ILE A 248 8.30 2.70 6.47
CA ILE A 248 8.25 2.30 7.88
C ILE A 248 7.87 3.48 8.78
N CYS A 249 6.86 3.24 9.64
CA CYS A 249 6.33 4.18 10.64
C CYS A 249 6.18 3.51 12.01
N PHE A 250 7.19 2.78 12.47
CA PHE A 250 7.13 2.09 13.75
C PHE A 250 7.14 3.06 14.94
N GLY A 251 6.19 2.86 15.87
CA GLY A 251 6.05 3.67 17.08
C GLY A 251 5.56 5.08 16.80
N GLY A 252 5.75 5.97 17.76
CA GLY A 252 5.30 7.36 17.61
C GLY A 252 6.12 8.14 16.60
N GLY A 253 5.45 8.85 15.69
CA GLY A 253 6.07 9.70 14.68
C GLY A 253 6.86 10.87 15.29
N PRO A 254 7.73 11.52 14.50
CA PRO A 254 8.42 12.73 14.93
C PRO A 254 7.43 13.90 15.02
N PHE A 255 7.71 14.87 15.88
CA PHE A 255 6.91 16.09 15.98
C PHE A 255 7.15 17.05 14.81
N ASP A 256 8.39 17.05 14.30
CA ASP A 256 8.83 17.88 13.19
C ASP A 256 10.01 17.23 12.44
N ALA A 257 10.53 17.94 11.45
CA ALA A 257 11.64 17.46 10.62
C ALA A 257 12.94 17.18 11.39
N SER A 258 13.18 17.82 12.55
CA SER A 258 14.38 17.60 13.35
C SER A 258 14.37 16.25 14.06
N GLY A 259 13.17 15.73 14.39
CA GLY A 259 12.99 14.41 14.98
C GLY A 259 13.15 13.24 14.01
N TRP A 260 13.25 13.49 12.69
CA TRP A 260 13.33 12.44 11.68
C TRP A 260 14.45 11.43 11.90
N THR A 261 15.65 11.92 12.21
CA THR A 261 16.82 11.06 12.42
C THR A 261 16.74 10.18 13.66
N SER A 262 15.76 10.39 14.53
CA SER A 262 15.50 9.57 15.70
C SER A 262 14.47 8.46 15.45
N THR A 263 13.83 8.43 14.27
CA THR A 263 12.83 7.41 13.94
C THR A 263 13.45 6.03 13.68
N SER A 264 12.68 4.98 13.90
CA SER A 264 13.08 3.60 13.55
C SER A 264 13.34 3.43 12.06
N ALA A 265 12.59 4.12 11.19
CA ALA A 265 12.83 4.13 9.76
C ALA A 265 14.27 4.53 9.43
N TYR A 266 14.75 5.64 10.02
CA TYR A 266 16.09 6.16 9.77
C TYR A 266 17.20 5.36 10.46
N ASN A 267 17.04 5.07 11.78
CA ASN A 267 18.09 4.51 12.62
C ASN A 267 18.13 2.98 12.67
N SER A 268 16.96 2.31 12.61
CA SER A 268 16.91 0.87 12.86
C SER A 268 16.94 0.07 11.57
N VAL A 269 16.20 0.50 10.55
CA VAL A 269 16.06 -0.23 9.28
C VAL A 269 16.70 0.48 8.09
N PHE A 270 17.28 1.65 8.30
CA PHE A 270 18.05 2.43 7.31
C PHE A 270 17.24 2.82 6.06
N GLN A 271 15.95 3.09 6.25
CA GLN A 271 15.01 3.53 5.23
C GLN A 271 14.79 5.06 5.35
N ASP A 272 15.64 5.87 4.73
CA ASP A 272 15.54 7.35 4.75
C ASP A 272 14.50 7.86 3.74
N TRP A 273 13.25 7.39 3.90
CA TRP A 273 12.18 7.68 2.96
C TRP A 273 11.80 9.16 2.90
N ARG A 274 11.98 9.91 3.98
CA ARG A 274 11.75 11.35 3.95
C ARG A 274 12.62 12.01 2.87
N SER A 275 13.91 11.66 2.81
CA SER A 275 14.80 12.20 1.79
C SER A 275 14.38 11.79 0.37
N TRP A 276 13.81 10.60 0.19
CA TRP A 276 13.36 10.12 -1.12
C TRP A 276 12.15 10.89 -1.63
N LEU A 277 11.19 11.22 -0.74
CA LEU A 277 10.03 12.05 -1.09
C LEU A 277 10.45 13.49 -1.40
N VAL A 278 11.29 14.10 -0.57
CA VAL A 278 11.79 15.47 -0.78
C VAL A 278 12.56 15.60 -2.10
N LYS A 279 13.38 14.58 -2.44
CA LYS A 279 14.17 14.56 -3.69
C LYS A 279 13.39 14.09 -4.92
N GLY A 280 12.15 13.66 -4.77
CA GLY A 280 11.33 13.16 -5.86
C GLY A 280 11.79 11.82 -6.43
N TYR A 281 12.49 10.99 -5.63
CA TYR A 281 12.84 9.62 -6.05
C TYR A 281 11.61 8.72 -6.12
N PHE A 282 10.60 8.96 -5.28
CA PHE A 282 9.25 8.40 -5.43
C PHE A 282 8.29 9.44 -5.99
N ASP A 283 7.34 9.01 -6.80
CA ASP A 283 6.17 9.79 -7.18
C ASP A 283 5.28 9.99 -5.96
N PHE A 284 5.11 8.93 -5.15
CA PHE A 284 4.52 9.02 -3.81
C PHE A 284 5.01 7.90 -2.89
N GLY A 285 4.97 8.13 -1.59
CA GLY A 285 5.22 7.13 -0.56
C GLY A 285 3.93 6.71 0.12
N VAL A 286 3.91 5.48 0.63
CA VAL A 286 2.79 4.96 1.40
C VAL A 286 3.29 4.56 2.80
N PRO A 287 3.30 5.54 3.75
CA PRO A 287 3.65 5.29 5.14
C PRO A 287 2.71 4.25 5.77
N MET A 288 3.27 3.19 6.35
CA MET A 288 2.53 2.12 7.01
C MET A 288 2.17 2.54 8.44
N ASN A 289 1.20 3.46 8.59
CA ASN A 289 0.71 3.94 9.88
C ASN A 289 -0.23 2.90 10.49
N TYR A 290 0.32 1.71 10.80
CA TYR A 290 -0.43 0.58 11.28
C TYR A 290 -0.56 0.62 12.80
N ASP A 291 -1.50 1.42 13.26
CA ASP A 291 -1.80 1.64 14.67
C ASP A 291 -3.27 1.32 14.98
N SER A 292 -3.53 0.80 16.17
CA SER A 292 -4.89 0.49 16.65
C SER A 292 -5.55 1.75 17.19
N ASP A 293 -6.68 2.18 16.61
CA ASP A 293 -7.40 3.40 17.00
C ASP A 293 -8.10 3.26 18.36
N TRP A 294 -8.35 2.05 18.80
CA TRP A 294 -8.95 1.72 20.08
C TRP A 294 -7.93 1.62 21.25
N ILE A 295 -6.62 1.82 20.96
CA ILE A 295 -5.56 1.94 21.96
C ILE A 295 -5.08 3.40 21.97
N ASP A 296 -5.34 4.15 23.05
CA ASP A 296 -5.08 5.59 23.13
C ASP A 296 -3.67 5.99 22.70
N GLN A 297 -2.65 5.22 23.13
CA GLN A 297 -1.27 5.47 22.75
C GLN A 297 -1.04 5.31 21.24
N GLN A 298 -1.57 4.25 20.63
CA GLN A 298 -1.40 3.99 19.20
C GLN A 298 -2.21 4.99 18.36
N LYS A 299 -3.41 5.35 18.80
CA LYS A 299 -4.19 6.43 18.20
C LYS A 299 -3.40 7.74 18.18
N ALA A 300 -2.74 8.09 19.30
CA ALA A 300 -1.88 9.27 19.35
C ALA A 300 -0.64 9.15 18.45
N TRP A 301 -0.10 7.93 18.23
CA TRP A 301 0.97 7.69 17.28
C TRP A 301 0.51 7.91 15.84
N PHE A 302 -0.63 7.35 15.47
CA PHE A 302 -1.25 7.55 14.16
C PHE A 302 -1.46 9.04 13.87
N ASP A 303 -2.08 9.76 14.81
CA ASP A 303 -2.38 11.19 14.64
C ASP A 303 -1.10 12.03 14.50
N ARG A 304 -0.02 11.69 15.21
CA ARG A 304 1.27 12.36 15.10
C ARG A 304 1.97 12.05 13.77
N TRP A 305 1.93 10.80 13.29
CA TRP A 305 2.48 10.45 11.99
C TRP A 305 1.79 11.22 10.87
N ILE A 306 0.44 11.22 10.82
CA ILE A 306 -0.28 11.93 9.77
C ILE A 306 -0.08 13.45 9.83
N ALA A 307 0.12 14.04 11.01
CA ALA A 307 0.48 15.45 11.14
C ALA A 307 1.86 15.74 10.54
N PHE A 308 2.87 14.93 10.88
CA PHE A 308 4.20 15.04 10.29
C PHE A 308 4.18 14.87 8.77
N GLU A 309 3.46 13.90 8.24
CA GLU A 309 3.36 13.60 6.81
C GLU A 309 2.67 14.72 6.03
N LYS A 310 1.69 15.38 6.63
CA LYS A 310 1.01 16.53 6.04
C LYS A 310 1.88 17.81 6.06
N ASP A 311 2.61 18.03 7.15
CA ASP A 311 3.20 19.36 7.40
C ASP A 311 4.72 19.44 7.21
N SER A 312 5.37 18.36 6.71
CA SER A 312 6.82 18.33 6.46
C SER A 312 7.25 18.66 5.03
N GLY A 313 6.37 19.28 4.23
CA GLY A 313 6.72 19.80 2.90
C GLY A 313 6.63 18.78 1.75
N PHE A 314 6.07 17.61 1.98
CA PHE A 314 5.90 16.56 0.96
C PHE A 314 4.50 15.91 0.95
N ALA A 315 3.48 16.56 1.52
CA ALA A 315 2.11 16.05 1.57
C ALA A 315 1.55 15.64 0.18
N ASN A 316 1.91 16.39 -0.86
CA ASN A 316 1.58 16.12 -2.25
C ASN A 316 2.32 14.89 -2.84
N ARG A 317 3.02 14.12 -2.03
CA ARG A 317 3.69 12.85 -2.36
C ARG A 317 3.40 11.77 -1.34
N VAL A 318 2.30 11.87 -0.59
CA VAL A 318 1.95 10.90 0.44
C VAL A 318 0.55 10.35 0.22
N VAL A 319 0.44 9.04 0.31
CA VAL A 319 -0.81 8.28 0.42
C VAL A 319 -0.77 7.55 1.77
N ILE A 320 -1.62 7.92 2.71
CA ILE A 320 -1.55 7.38 4.09
C ILE A 320 -1.94 5.90 4.10
N GLY A 321 -1.04 5.04 4.60
CA GLY A 321 -1.34 3.63 4.85
C GLY A 321 -2.13 3.44 6.14
N VAL A 322 -3.24 2.71 6.09
CA VAL A 322 -4.12 2.41 7.21
C VAL A 322 -4.16 0.91 7.45
N GLY A 323 -3.92 0.47 8.68
CA GLY A 323 -3.92 -0.95 9.07
C GLY A 323 -5.30 -1.42 9.48
N GLY A 324 -6.16 -1.82 8.52
CA GLY A 324 -7.51 -2.31 8.83
C GLY A 324 -7.49 -3.55 9.74
N PHE A 325 -6.53 -4.45 9.55
CA PHE A 325 -6.40 -5.69 10.33
C PHE A 325 -6.17 -5.47 11.84
N LEU A 326 -5.80 -4.25 12.25
CA LEU A 326 -5.61 -3.87 13.66
C LEU A 326 -6.82 -3.17 14.27
N ASN A 327 -7.84 -2.90 13.47
CA ASN A 327 -8.91 -2.00 13.83
C ASN A 327 -10.29 -2.64 13.62
N TYR A 328 -11.27 -2.15 14.36
CA TYR A 328 -12.67 -2.39 14.03
C TYR A 328 -13.06 -1.59 12.79
N PRO A 329 -14.08 -2.00 12.01
CA PRO A 329 -14.46 -1.31 10.78
C PRO A 329 -14.65 0.20 10.95
N GLU A 330 -15.37 0.63 11.99
CA GLU A 330 -15.63 2.04 12.27
C GLU A 330 -14.35 2.82 12.66
N ASP A 331 -13.40 2.17 13.33
CA ASP A 331 -12.12 2.77 13.69
C ASP A 331 -11.27 3.01 12.43
N THR A 332 -11.24 2.03 11.52
CA THR A 332 -10.58 2.19 10.22
C THR A 332 -11.20 3.34 9.42
N LEU A 333 -12.55 3.44 9.38
CA LEU A 333 -13.23 4.55 8.73
C LEU A 333 -12.91 5.90 9.40
N ALA A 334 -12.75 5.93 10.73
CA ALA A 334 -12.35 7.13 11.46
C ALA A 334 -10.90 7.53 11.14
N GLN A 335 -9.97 6.58 11.06
CA GLN A 335 -8.59 6.82 10.63
C GLN A 335 -8.54 7.37 9.19
N ILE A 336 -9.29 6.80 8.26
CA ILE A 336 -9.39 7.29 6.88
C ILE A 336 -9.88 8.75 6.86
N ARG A 337 -10.92 9.10 7.61
CA ARG A 337 -11.42 10.49 7.68
C ARG A 337 -10.36 11.46 8.20
N ARG A 338 -9.62 11.09 9.27
CA ARG A 338 -8.54 11.91 9.81
C ARG A 338 -7.38 12.05 8.83
N ALA A 339 -7.00 10.95 8.14
CA ALA A 339 -5.98 10.98 7.11
C ALA A 339 -6.33 11.94 5.97
N LEU A 340 -7.57 11.91 5.48
CA LEU A 340 -8.04 12.73 4.36
C LEU A 340 -8.39 14.18 4.73
N SER A 341 -8.59 14.49 6.01
CA SER A 341 -8.83 15.86 6.46
C SER A 341 -7.60 16.74 6.22
N ALA A 342 -7.81 18.05 6.06
CA ALA A 342 -6.70 19.00 6.05
C ALA A 342 -6.01 19.02 7.42
N SER A 343 -4.69 19.32 7.43
CA SER A 343 -4.00 19.69 8.66
C SER A 343 -4.47 21.05 9.17
N THR A 344 -4.01 21.43 10.35
CA THR A 344 -4.32 22.74 10.95
C THR A 344 -3.87 23.93 10.09
N VAL A 345 -2.86 23.69 9.22
CA VAL A 345 -2.34 24.69 8.28
C VAL A 345 -2.86 24.50 6.85
N GLY A 346 -3.82 23.59 6.65
CA GLY A 346 -4.52 23.42 5.39
C GLY A 346 -3.94 22.37 4.44
N ASN A 347 -2.82 21.71 4.77
CA ASN A 347 -2.20 20.70 3.92
C ASN A 347 -3.05 19.41 3.84
N ARG A 348 -3.08 18.81 2.65
CA ARG A 348 -3.74 17.53 2.39
C ARG A 348 -2.80 16.56 1.71
N VAL A 349 -2.95 15.28 2.04
CA VAL A 349 -2.26 14.17 1.35
C VAL A 349 -2.99 13.78 0.07
N LEU A 350 -2.35 12.96 -0.77
CA LEU A 350 -2.91 12.46 -2.03
C LEU A 350 -4.06 11.47 -1.84
N GLY A 351 -4.16 10.82 -0.69
CA GLY A 351 -5.18 9.80 -0.45
C GLY A 351 -4.80 8.83 0.65
N VAL A 352 -5.42 7.65 0.60
CA VAL A 352 -5.19 6.56 1.55
C VAL A 352 -5.00 5.22 0.83
N ALA A 353 -4.28 4.31 1.50
CA ALA A 353 -4.16 2.91 1.12
C ALA A 353 -4.53 2.03 2.31
N ILE A 354 -5.42 1.06 2.12
CA ILE A 354 -5.91 0.19 3.18
C ILE A 354 -5.18 -1.15 3.10
N TYR A 355 -4.56 -1.59 4.17
CA TYR A 355 -3.98 -2.91 4.31
C TYR A 355 -4.88 -3.78 5.21
N SER A 356 -5.46 -4.87 4.72
CA SER A 356 -5.38 -5.40 3.37
C SER A 356 -6.75 -5.91 2.89
N TYR A 357 -6.87 -6.25 1.61
CA TYR A 357 -8.09 -6.78 1.01
C TYR A 357 -8.65 -8.00 1.75
N ALA A 358 -7.79 -8.96 2.09
CA ALA A 358 -8.22 -10.20 2.77
C ALA A 358 -8.37 -10.06 4.29
N SER A 359 -7.90 -8.94 4.88
CA SER A 359 -7.96 -8.72 6.34
C SER A 359 -8.30 -7.26 6.64
N THR A 360 -9.59 -6.92 6.56
CA THR A 360 -10.10 -5.55 6.69
C THR A 360 -10.40 -5.13 8.13
N SER A 361 -10.31 -6.06 9.09
CA SER A 361 -10.60 -5.79 10.51
C SER A 361 -9.93 -6.80 11.44
N VAL A 362 -9.99 -6.51 12.74
CA VAL A 362 -9.56 -7.42 13.83
C VAL A 362 -10.29 -8.77 13.85
N TYR A 363 -11.34 -8.92 13.08
CA TYR A 363 -12.08 -10.18 12.99
C TYR A 363 -11.39 -11.23 12.10
N GLY A 364 -10.29 -10.88 11.46
CA GLY A 364 -9.47 -11.78 10.65
C GLY A 364 -9.70 -11.68 9.16
N SER A 365 -9.07 -12.57 8.40
CA SER A 365 -9.14 -12.65 6.95
C SER A 365 -10.11 -13.72 6.46
N ASP A 366 -10.53 -13.64 5.19
CA ASP A 366 -11.33 -14.65 4.51
C ASP A 366 -10.64 -16.02 4.52
N ASP A 367 -9.31 -16.04 4.43
CA ASP A 367 -8.48 -17.26 4.42
C ASP A 367 -7.96 -17.63 5.81
N PHE A 368 -8.35 -16.91 6.82
CA PHE A 368 -7.91 -17.06 8.22
C PHE A 368 -6.40 -17.35 8.36
N TYR A 369 -5.58 -16.35 8.19
CA TYR A 369 -4.14 -16.47 8.47
C TYR A 369 -3.78 -15.69 9.73
N GLY A 370 -3.80 -16.40 10.85
CA GLY A 370 -3.45 -15.86 12.17
C GLY A 370 -4.41 -14.77 12.61
N SER A 371 -5.16 -15.00 13.67
CA SER A 371 -5.84 -13.89 14.28
C SER A 371 -4.81 -12.84 14.68
N PRO A 372 -5.12 -11.54 14.60
CA PRO A 372 -4.43 -10.56 15.40
C PRO A 372 -4.37 -11.13 16.80
N ASP A 373 -3.23 -11.00 17.47
CA ASP A 373 -3.02 -11.56 18.79
C ASP A 373 -4.07 -11.01 19.77
N LEU A 374 -5.20 -11.68 19.83
CA LEU A 374 -6.26 -11.40 20.80
C LEU A 374 -5.78 -11.65 22.24
N ALA A 375 -4.60 -12.31 22.40
CA ALA A 375 -3.99 -12.52 23.69
C ALA A 375 -3.37 -11.25 24.27
N SER A 376 -2.99 -10.27 23.43
CA SER A 376 -2.39 -9.01 23.88
C SER A 376 -3.39 -7.87 24.12
N GLY A 377 -4.62 -8.01 23.68
CA GLY A 377 -5.65 -7.01 23.88
C GLY A 377 -7.03 -7.57 23.65
N LEU A 378 -7.79 -7.75 24.72
CA LEU A 378 -9.20 -8.05 24.60
C LEU A 378 -9.86 -6.93 23.76
N PRO A 379 -10.77 -7.30 22.85
CA PRO A 379 -11.57 -6.30 22.15
C PRO A 379 -12.18 -5.32 23.16
N ARG A 380 -12.09 -4.05 22.87
CA ARG A 380 -12.75 -3.02 23.68
C ARG A 380 -14.24 -3.31 23.77
N GLN A 381 -14.85 -2.86 24.84
CA GLN A 381 -16.31 -2.79 24.86
C GLN A 381 -16.77 -1.81 23.76
N PRO A 382 -17.80 -2.14 23.00
CA PRO A 382 -18.77 -3.22 23.23
C PRO A 382 -18.39 -4.55 22.55
N TYR A 383 -17.25 -4.69 21.89
CA TYR A 383 -16.89 -5.89 21.11
C TYR A 383 -16.42 -7.09 21.93
N SER A 384 -16.27 -6.94 23.24
CA SER A 384 -15.79 -8.01 24.15
C SER A 384 -16.81 -9.14 24.41
N GLY A 385 -18.04 -8.94 24.05
CA GLY A 385 -19.13 -9.76 24.60
C GLY A 385 -19.61 -10.89 23.72
N GLY A 386 -18.79 -11.62 22.97
CA GLY A 386 -19.33 -12.75 22.23
C GLY A 386 -18.40 -13.41 21.23
N ILE A 387 -17.26 -12.82 20.99
CA ILE A 387 -16.26 -13.42 20.15
C ILE A 387 -15.12 -13.85 21.07
N THR A 388 -15.32 -14.94 21.77
CA THR A 388 -14.40 -15.43 22.79
C THR A 388 -13.39 -16.46 22.28
N ASN A 389 -13.48 -16.83 21.00
CA ASN A 389 -12.57 -17.81 20.41
C ASN A 389 -12.27 -17.53 18.94
N GLN A 390 -11.10 -17.97 18.50
CA GLN A 390 -10.60 -17.77 17.14
C GLN A 390 -11.51 -18.38 16.06
N SER A 391 -12.17 -19.51 16.35
CA SER A 391 -13.07 -20.16 15.39
C SER A 391 -14.34 -19.36 15.14
N GLY A 392 -14.87 -18.67 16.15
CA GLY A 392 -15.99 -17.75 15.99
C GLY A 392 -15.64 -16.52 15.16
N LEU A 393 -14.42 -15.99 15.32
CA LEU A 393 -13.90 -14.88 14.51
C LEU A 393 -13.71 -15.29 13.05
N ALA A 394 -13.06 -16.43 12.82
CA ALA A 394 -12.82 -16.94 11.47
C ALA A 394 -14.14 -17.19 10.70
N ALA A 395 -15.14 -17.77 11.34
CA ALA A 395 -16.45 -18.03 10.73
C ALA A 395 -17.17 -16.74 10.27
N ARG A 396 -16.83 -15.59 10.84
CA ARG A 396 -17.45 -14.28 10.53
C ARG A 396 -16.60 -13.38 9.66
N ALA A 397 -15.31 -13.69 9.46
CA ALA A 397 -14.36 -12.83 8.78
C ALA A 397 -14.81 -12.41 7.38
N GLY A 398 -15.26 -13.34 6.56
CA GLY A 398 -15.75 -13.06 5.21
C GLY A 398 -16.93 -12.10 5.16
N SER A 399 -17.86 -12.22 6.12
CA SER A 399 -18.98 -11.30 6.25
C SER A 399 -18.53 -9.89 6.62
N PHE A 400 -17.54 -9.77 7.51
CA PHE A 400 -16.98 -8.45 7.89
C PHE A 400 -16.21 -7.79 6.76
N ASN A 401 -15.39 -8.54 6.01
CA ASN A 401 -14.68 -7.99 4.85
C ASN A 401 -15.65 -7.47 3.78
N SER A 402 -16.68 -8.25 3.46
CA SER A 402 -17.72 -7.83 2.51
C SER A 402 -18.49 -6.60 2.99
N LEU A 403 -18.85 -6.55 4.25
CA LEU A 403 -19.52 -5.41 4.86
C LEU A 403 -18.63 -4.16 4.85
N PHE A 404 -17.37 -4.29 5.23
CA PHE A 404 -16.42 -3.18 5.21
C PHE A 404 -16.27 -2.59 3.82
N MET A 405 -16.10 -3.43 2.79
CA MET A 405 -16.02 -2.97 1.40
C MET A 405 -17.27 -2.19 0.97
N THR A 406 -18.45 -2.60 1.45
CA THR A 406 -19.70 -1.87 1.22
C THR A 406 -19.71 -0.53 1.97
N GLN A 407 -19.26 -0.50 3.22
CA GLN A 407 -19.24 0.71 4.07
C GLN A 407 -18.31 1.80 3.53
N LEU A 408 -17.29 1.45 2.71
CA LEU A 408 -16.43 2.45 2.09
C LEU A 408 -17.21 3.40 1.18
N SER A 409 -18.19 2.88 0.43
CA SER A 409 -18.91 3.64 -0.59
C SER A 409 -20.39 3.93 -0.23
N HIS A 410 -20.98 3.14 0.64
CA HIS A 410 -22.39 3.26 1.01
C HIS A 410 -22.56 3.40 2.53
N ALA A 411 -23.56 4.17 2.95
CA ALA A 411 -24.00 4.14 4.34
C ALA A 411 -24.53 2.73 4.64
N ALA A 412 -23.98 2.09 5.65
CA ALA A 412 -24.35 0.74 6.05
C ALA A 412 -24.47 0.65 7.57
N SER A 413 -25.33 -0.25 8.02
CA SER A 413 -25.39 -0.62 9.42
C SER A 413 -24.61 -1.89 9.64
N TYR A 414 -23.66 -1.84 10.55
CA TYR A 414 -22.95 -3.00 11.04
C TYR A 414 -23.73 -3.55 12.23
N THR A 415 -24.18 -4.80 12.12
CA THR A 415 -24.90 -5.46 13.21
C THR A 415 -24.01 -6.53 13.81
N ASP A 416 -23.53 -6.32 14.99
CA ASP A 416 -23.06 -7.38 15.86
C ASP A 416 -24.26 -7.93 16.64
N VAL A 417 -24.39 -9.25 16.72
CA VAL A 417 -25.51 -9.92 17.41
C VAL A 417 -25.62 -9.50 18.87
N GLN A 418 -24.56 -8.97 19.46
CA GLN A 418 -24.52 -8.55 20.86
C GLN A 418 -24.55 -7.02 21.07
N LEU A 419 -24.30 -6.23 20.03
CA LEU A 419 -24.09 -4.79 20.15
C LEU A 419 -25.18 -3.96 19.48
N GLY A 420 -26.09 -4.62 18.77
CA GLY A 420 -27.04 -3.92 17.94
C GLY A 420 -26.40 -3.34 16.65
N SER A 421 -27.09 -2.42 16.03
CA SER A 421 -26.68 -1.85 14.75
C SER A 421 -25.80 -0.60 14.96
N ILE A 422 -24.58 -0.62 14.41
CA ILE A 422 -23.69 0.54 14.34
C ILE A 422 -23.80 1.13 12.93
N ALA A 423 -24.41 2.29 12.82
CA ALA A 423 -24.50 3.01 11.56
C ALA A 423 -23.16 3.67 11.23
N THR A 424 -22.66 3.48 9.99
CA THR A 424 -21.45 4.10 9.50
C THR A 424 -21.72 4.95 8.28
N GLN A 425 -21.09 6.12 8.21
CA GLN A 425 -21.12 6.97 7.02
C GLN A 425 -20.00 6.57 6.07
N PRO A 426 -20.24 6.58 4.76
CA PRO A 426 -19.22 6.23 3.78
C PRO A 426 -18.08 7.24 3.77
N VAL A 427 -16.85 6.76 3.46
CA VAL A 427 -15.67 7.61 3.25
C VAL A 427 -15.40 7.85 1.77
N PHE A 428 -15.94 7.01 0.90
CA PHE A 428 -15.81 7.08 -0.56
C PHE A 428 -17.21 7.06 -1.23
N PRO A 429 -18.09 8.02 -0.95
CA PRO A 429 -19.49 7.96 -1.41
C PRO A 429 -19.66 8.04 -2.92
N GLN A 430 -18.65 8.55 -3.62
CA GLN A 430 -18.65 8.70 -5.07
C GLN A 430 -17.29 8.29 -5.65
N PRO A 431 -17.19 7.84 -6.90
CA PRO A 431 -15.92 7.61 -7.56
C PRO A 431 -15.05 8.88 -7.57
N ALA A 432 -13.74 8.72 -7.50
CA ALA A 432 -12.77 9.80 -7.62
C ALA A 432 -11.70 9.45 -8.66
N PRO A 433 -11.22 10.42 -9.46
CA PRO A 433 -10.08 10.21 -10.32
C PRO A 433 -8.81 10.00 -9.50
N VAL A 434 -7.85 9.27 -10.07
CA VAL A 434 -6.54 9.11 -9.46
C VAL A 434 -5.75 10.41 -9.65
N PRO A 435 -5.08 10.93 -8.60
CA PRO A 435 -4.21 12.09 -8.73
C PRO A 435 -3.00 11.82 -9.63
N ASP A 436 -2.50 12.85 -10.30
CA ASP A 436 -1.17 12.84 -10.93
C ASP A 436 -0.16 13.49 -9.98
N PRO A 437 0.70 12.75 -9.30
CA PRO A 437 1.66 13.30 -8.33
C PRO A 437 2.90 13.93 -8.98
N ARG A 438 2.98 13.98 -10.32
CA ARG A 438 4.14 14.48 -11.08
C ARG A 438 4.16 15.99 -11.19
#